data_6931f6c12179e812cdae7ef3799989e4
#
_entry.id   6931f6c12179e812cdae7ef3799989e4
#
_cell.length_a   1.000
_cell.length_b   1.000
_cell.length_c   1.000
_cell.angle_alpha   90.00
_cell.angle_beta   90.00
_cell.angle_gamma   90.00
#
_symmetry.space_group_name_H-M   'P 1'
#
loop_
_entity.id
_entity.type
_entity.pdbx_description
1 polymer ?
#
loop_
_entity_poly.entity_id
_entity_poly.type
_entity_poly.pdbx_seq_one_letter_code
_entity_poly.pdbx_strand_id
1 'polypeptide(L)'
;MNPVIVIPTFVSARRRKEGGGVLTTYDHATPISAPGELPRLLHSLQKVRGIGQIVVLVVSEPSIENQAAEKVQTQVSQYPSLNVAVVGAPELALIQQRMEQLGLGKLQKEIGLSGYGAIRNLGLVVANTLGFDSVVFLDDDEVVDDADFLQKAMYGLGKLTKKGIPILAKTGFYFNSEGTYLSKSQDKWYNHFWQQGKAFNKMMTKAMRGPRLSRSNHVCGGCLALHKEAFKRLSFDPWIARGEDLDYMLDLRMYGSDIWLDNQWSLRHLPPETESEGTRFRQDIFRWLYEFRKMEYSRTQIDLLQVKPSSLEPYPGPFLEPGITRRIRLTAFLRSLARPDKKAYRRAAKA
;
A
#
# COMPACT_ATOMS: atom_id res chain seq x y z
N MET A 1 -20.20 9.60 8.89
CA MET A 1 -18.80 9.19 9.13
C MET A 1 -17.93 10.44 9.03
N ASN A 2 -16.87 10.47 9.85
CA ASN A 2 -15.86 11.52 9.87
C ASN A 2 -14.52 10.96 9.34
N PRO A 3 -14.30 10.97 8.01
CA PRO A 3 -13.12 10.41 7.39
C PRO A 3 -11.92 11.37 7.46
N VAL A 4 -10.72 10.79 7.54
CA VAL A 4 -9.45 11.47 7.30
C VAL A 4 -8.75 10.84 6.10
N ILE A 5 -8.12 11.66 5.26
CA ILE A 5 -7.23 11.19 4.20
C ILE A 5 -5.81 11.15 4.76
N VAL A 6 -5.11 10.04 4.59
CA VAL A 6 -3.72 9.86 5.02
C VAL A 6 -2.84 9.63 3.79
N ILE A 7 -1.81 10.45 3.64
CA ILE A 7 -0.92 10.46 2.47
C ILE A 7 0.53 10.34 2.95
N PRO A 8 1.18 9.16 2.84
CA PRO A 8 2.63 9.07 2.99
C PRO A 8 3.33 9.77 1.81
N THR A 9 4.37 10.54 2.08
CA THR A 9 5.25 11.11 1.05
C THR A 9 6.71 10.87 1.39
N PHE A 10 7.48 10.43 0.40
CA PHE A 10 8.84 9.95 0.59
C PHE A 10 9.84 10.93 -0.01
N VAL A 11 10.69 11.52 0.83
CA VAL A 11 11.70 12.49 0.44
C VAL A 11 13.09 11.91 0.65
N SER A 12 13.97 12.01 -0.35
CA SER A 12 15.35 11.52 -0.28
C SER A 12 16.39 12.61 -0.47
N ALA A 13 17.57 12.44 0.14
CA ALA A 13 18.71 13.33 -0.04
C ALA A 13 19.31 13.26 -1.45
N ARG A 14 19.12 12.15 -2.15
CA ARG A 14 19.82 11.82 -3.42
C ARG A 14 19.01 12.19 -4.65
N ARG A 15 19.72 12.59 -5.72
CA ARG A 15 19.15 12.71 -7.07
C ARG A 15 18.89 11.31 -7.66
N ARG A 16 17.77 11.11 -8.35
CA ARG A 16 17.38 9.84 -9.00
C ARG A 16 18.44 9.20 -9.90
N LYS A 17 19.42 9.95 -10.44
CA LYS A 17 20.43 9.49 -11.40
C LYS A 17 21.75 9.04 -10.77
N GLU A 18 21.96 9.19 -9.49
CA GLU A 18 23.19 8.74 -8.83
C GLU A 18 23.07 7.27 -8.47
N GLY A 19 23.21 6.40 -9.48
CA GLY A 19 23.27 4.97 -9.34
C GLY A 19 24.38 4.55 -8.41
N GLY A 20 24.07 4.16 -7.23
CA GLY A 20 24.99 3.70 -6.22
C GLY A 20 24.30 3.01 -5.06
N GLY A 21 23.90 1.78 -5.25
CA GLY A 21 23.97 0.69 -4.29
C GLY A 21 23.30 0.79 -2.93
N VAL A 22 22.60 1.84 -2.57
CA VAL A 22 21.76 1.85 -1.38
C VAL A 22 20.33 1.54 -1.83
N LEU A 23 19.85 0.38 -1.43
CA LEU A 23 18.45 0.01 -1.54
C LEU A 23 17.64 1.11 -0.85
N THR A 24 17.05 2.01 -1.62
CA THR A 24 15.99 2.85 -1.09
C THR A 24 14.88 1.89 -0.67
N THR A 25 14.45 1.99 0.56
CA THR A 25 13.34 1.18 1.09
C THR A 25 12.08 1.39 0.25
N TYR A 26 12.00 2.53 -0.42
CA TYR A 26 10.84 2.97 -1.19
C TYR A 26 11.14 3.04 -2.68
N ASP A 27 10.18 2.60 -3.49
CA ASP A 27 10.33 2.50 -4.96
C ASP A 27 10.54 3.88 -5.64
N HIS A 28 9.98 4.96 -5.06
CA HIS A 28 9.80 6.25 -5.72
C HIS A 28 10.04 7.45 -4.79
N ALA A 29 11.07 7.38 -3.93
CA ALA A 29 11.41 8.52 -3.08
C ALA A 29 11.74 9.77 -3.91
N THR A 30 11.09 10.89 -3.59
CA THR A 30 11.30 12.17 -4.27
C THR A 30 12.58 12.83 -3.78
N PRO A 31 13.52 13.19 -4.65
CA PRO A 31 14.69 13.99 -4.26
C PRO A 31 14.29 15.31 -3.61
N ILE A 32 15.04 15.73 -2.58
CA ILE A 32 14.78 17.02 -1.88
C ILE A 32 14.76 18.21 -2.85
N SER A 33 15.56 18.14 -3.92
CA SER A 33 15.67 19.19 -4.94
C SER A 33 14.59 19.15 -6.04
N ALA A 34 13.72 18.11 -6.06
CA ALA A 34 12.67 17.96 -7.08
C ALA A 34 11.30 18.26 -6.46
N PRO A 35 10.32 18.78 -7.22
CA PRO A 35 8.98 19.05 -6.68
C PRO A 35 8.26 17.77 -6.23
N GLY A 36 8.47 16.65 -6.92
CA GLY A 36 7.80 15.38 -6.65
C GLY A 36 6.36 15.35 -7.13
N GLU A 37 5.62 14.38 -6.63
CA GLU A 37 4.27 14.03 -7.07
C GLU A 37 3.19 14.61 -6.14
N LEU A 38 3.48 14.84 -4.86
CA LEU A 38 2.53 15.34 -3.86
C LEU A 38 1.76 16.61 -4.29
N PRO A 39 2.39 17.65 -4.91
CA PRO A 39 1.65 18.83 -5.35
C PRO A 39 0.54 18.50 -6.36
N ARG A 40 0.77 17.53 -7.24
CA ARG A 40 -0.21 17.08 -8.23
C ARG A 40 -1.40 16.40 -7.57
N LEU A 41 -1.17 15.56 -6.56
CA LEU A 41 -2.24 14.95 -5.77
C LEU A 41 -3.04 16.03 -5.04
N LEU A 42 -2.38 16.92 -4.27
CA LEU A 42 -3.05 17.99 -3.53
C LEU A 42 -3.89 18.89 -4.46
N HIS A 43 -3.37 19.24 -5.64
CA HIS A 43 -4.14 19.98 -6.64
C HIS A 43 -5.42 19.24 -7.05
N SER A 44 -5.34 17.93 -7.26
CA SER A 44 -6.51 17.13 -7.63
C SER A 44 -7.54 17.03 -6.51
N LEU A 45 -7.10 17.01 -5.25
CA LEU A 45 -7.99 16.92 -4.09
C LEU A 45 -8.82 18.18 -3.85
N GLN A 46 -8.41 19.36 -4.35
CA GLN A 46 -9.21 20.59 -4.25
C GLN A 46 -10.61 20.46 -4.88
N LYS A 47 -10.78 19.55 -5.82
CA LYS A 47 -12.06 19.31 -6.53
C LYS A 47 -12.94 18.28 -5.83
N VAL A 48 -12.41 17.55 -4.87
CA VAL A 48 -13.12 16.46 -4.18
C VAL A 48 -14.04 17.04 -3.11
N ARG A 49 -15.28 16.66 -3.15
CA ARG A 49 -16.30 17.13 -2.20
C ARG A 49 -16.21 16.41 -0.87
N GLY A 50 -16.37 17.17 0.22
CA GLY A 50 -16.49 16.63 1.57
C GLY A 50 -15.18 16.24 2.25
N ILE A 51 -14.03 16.68 1.74
CA ILE A 51 -12.75 16.53 2.44
C ILE A 51 -12.78 17.42 3.68
N GLY A 52 -12.63 16.82 4.87
CA GLY A 52 -12.50 17.53 6.15
C GLY A 52 -11.05 17.73 6.53
N GLN A 53 -10.32 16.64 6.70
CA GLN A 53 -8.92 16.66 7.13
C GLN A 53 -8.05 15.77 6.24
N ILE A 54 -6.86 16.25 5.94
CA ILE A 54 -5.78 15.50 5.32
C ILE A 54 -4.61 15.43 6.31
N VAL A 55 -3.96 14.27 6.42
CA VAL A 55 -2.71 14.08 7.17
C VAL A 55 -1.64 13.63 6.18
N VAL A 56 -0.58 14.41 6.03
CA VAL A 56 0.59 14.06 5.22
C VAL A 56 1.68 13.55 6.14
N LEU A 57 2.10 12.30 5.94
CA LEU A 57 3.20 11.68 6.69
C LEU A 57 4.50 11.87 5.93
N VAL A 58 5.43 12.64 6.50
CA VAL A 58 6.71 12.95 5.85
C VAL A 58 7.75 11.90 6.23
N VAL A 59 8.16 11.13 5.24
CA VAL A 59 9.17 10.07 5.38
C VAL A 59 10.47 10.51 4.71
N SER A 60 11.57 10.48 5.44
CA SER A 60 12.89 10.84 4.90
C SER A 60 14.03 10.14 5.63
N GLU A 61 15.24 10.24 5.07
CA GLU A 61 16.44 9.87 5.81
C GLU A 61 16.66 10.83 6.99
N PRO A 62 17.23 10.36 8.14
CA PRO A 62 17.48 11.18 9.31
C PRO A 62 18.30 12.46 9.04
N SER A 63 19.18 12.41 8.06
CA SER A 63 20.06 13.56 7.71
C SER A 63 19.33 14.75 7.09
N ILE A 64 18.09 14.58 6.61
CA ILE A 64 17.31 15.62 5.92
C ILE A 64 15.90 15.83 6.49
N GLU A 65 15.58 15.30 7.66
CA GLU A 65 14.23 15.34 8.25
C GLU A 65 13.65 16.77 8.29
N ASN A 66 14.41 17.74 8.78
CA ASN A 66 13.95 19.13 8.84
C ASN A 66 13.71 19.72 7.44
N GLN A 67 14.62 19.49 6.50
CA GLN A 67 14.50 19.98 5.13
C GLN A 67 13.30 19.33 4.41
N ALA A 68 13.06 18.05 4.65
CA ALA A 68 11.91 17.32 4.11
C ALA A 68 10.59 17.87 4.67
N ALA A 69 10.53 18.14 5.97
CA ALA A 69 9.37 18.73 6.61
C ALA A 69 9.09 20.16 6.09
N GLU A 70 10.11 21.02 5.99
CA GLU A 70 9.99 22.37 5.41
C GLU A 70 9.51 22.34 3.97
N LYS A 71 10.07 21.44 3.16
CA LYS A 71 9.65 21.26 1.77
C LYS A 71 8.16 20.90 1.68
N VAL A 72 7.73 19.89 2.43
CA VAL A 72 6.33 19.45 2.41
C VAL A 72 5.41 20.54 2.94
N GLN A 73 5.80 21.23 4.02
CA GLN A 73 5.02 22.36 4.56
C GLN A 73 4.88 23.49 3.53
N THR A 74 5.95 23.81 2.80
CA THR A 74 5.92 24.82 1.72
C THR A 74 4.99 24.37 0.58
N GLN A 75 4.99 23.10 0.21
CA GLN A 75 4.09 22.58 -0.79
C GLN A 75 2.62 22.63 -0.35
N VAL A 76 2.34 22.22 0.89
CA VAL A 76 0.99 22.24 1.47
C VAL A 76 0.42 23.66 1.54
N SER A 77 1.25 24.66 1.90
CA SER A 77 0.83 26.05 2.01
C SER A 77 0.31 26.67 0.70
N GLN A 78 0.63 26.06 -0.45
CA GLN A 78 0.11 26.45 -1.75
C GLN A 78 -1.36 26.06 -1.98
N TYR A 79 -1.94 25.24 -1.09
CA TYR A 79 -3.31 24.73 -1.18
C TYR A 79 -4.16 25.11 0.04
N PRO A 80 -4.38 26.42 0.30
CA PRO A 80 -5.03 26.89 1.52
C PRO A 80 -6.51 26.48 1.65
N SER A 81 -7.12 25.99 0.57
CA SER A 81 -8.47 25.42 0.59
C SER A 81 -8.54 24.02 1.19
N LEU A 82 -7.40 23.34 1.36
CA LEU A 82 -7.30 22.03 1.97
C LEU A 82 -6.83 22.16 3.42
N ASN A 83 -7.53 21.48 4.34
CA ASN A 83 -7.08 21.40 5.72
C ASN A 83 -6.08 20.25 5.86
N VAL A 84 -4.79 20.57 5.87
CA VAL A 84 -3.68 19.59 5.85
C VAL A 84 -2.84 19.72 7.11
N ALA A 85 -2.71 18.63 7.86
CA ALA A 85 -1.71 18.49 8.92
C ALA A 85 -0.50 17.73 8.38
N VAL A 86 0.68 18.22 8.66
CA VAL A 86 1.96 17.57 8.33
C VAL A 86 2.49 16.88 9.57
N VAL A 87 2.81 15.60 9.46
CA VAL A 87 3.32 14.75 10.54
C VAL A 87 4.68 14.20 10.12
N GLY A 88 5.71 14.50 10.87
CA GLY A 88 7.08 14.08 10.63
C GLY A 88 7.74 13.49 11.88
N ALA A 89 9.07 13.54 11.93
CA ALA A 89 9.84 13.01 13.04
C ALA A 89 9.51 13.66 14.40
N PRO A 90 9.26 14.98 14.51
CA PRO A 90 8.90 15.60 15.79
C PRO A 90 7.57 15.05 16.36
N GLU A 91 6.54 14.93 15.54
CA GLU A 91 5.24 14.40 15.96
C GLU A 91 5.33 12.91 16.31
N LEU A 92 6.11 12.13 15.55
CA LEU A 92 6.39 10.73 15.88
C LEU A 92 7.06 10.62 17.25
N ALA A 93 8.05 11.47 17.56
CA ALA A 93 8.72 11.46 18.86
C ALA A 93 7.74 11.73 20.02
N LEU A 94 6.79 12.66 19.85
CA LEU A 94 5.74 12.91 20.84
C LEU A 94 4.83 11.69 21.06
N ILE A 95 4.45 11.01 19.96
CA ILE A 95 3.66 9.78 20.04
C ILE A 95 4.44 8.69 20.77
N GLN A 96 5.71 8.49 20.45
CA GLN A 96 6.57 7.48 21.08
C GLN A 96 6.78 7.79 22.57
N GLN A 97 6.99 9.06 22.94
CA GLN A 97 7.06 9.48 24.34
C GLN A 97 5.75 9.15 25.09
N ARG A 98 4.60 9.39 24.44
CA ARG A 98 3.30 9.05 25.04
C ARG A 98 3.13 7.54 25.19
N MET A 99 3.58 6.76 24.25
CA MET A 99 3.57 5.29 24.34
C MET A 99 4.40 4.79 25.53
N GLU A 100 5.59 5.37 25.78
CA GLU A 100 6.39 5.04 26.97
C GLU A 100 5.62 5.31 28.25
N GLN A 101 5.02 6.50 28.38
CA GLN A 101 4.22 6.87 29.54
C GLN A 101 3.04 5.92 29.80
N LEU A 102 2.50 5.29 28.75
CA LEU A 102 1.42 4.33 28.81
C LEU A 102 1.89 2.88 29.00
N GLY A 103 3.20 2.64 29.12
CA GLY A 103 3.78 1.28 29.21
C GLY A 103 3.78 0.51 27.89
N LEU A 104 3.60 1.19 26.75
CA LEU A 104 3.52 0.61 25.40
C LEU A 104 4.84 0.71 24.63
N GLY A 105 5.96 0.98 25.29
CA GLY A 105 7.28 1.18 24.65
C GLY A 105 7.73 0.04 23.74
N LYS A 106 7.34 -1.20 24.05
CA LYS A 106 7.65 -2.37 23.20
C LYS A 106 7.01 -2.30 21.82
N LEU A 107 5.91 -1.56 21.65
CA LEU A 107 5.18 -1.42 20.39
C LEU A 107 5.68 -0.24 19.53
N GLN A 108 6.63 0.55 20.01
CA GLN A 108 7.17 1.70 19.25
C GLN A 108 7.75 1.30 17.89
N LYS A 109 8.29 0.09 17.76
CA LYS A 109 8.83 -0.44 16.50
C LYS A 109 7.76 -0.69 15.43
N GLU A 110 6.50 -0.77 15.84
CA GLU A 110 5.36 -1.06 14.97
C GLU A 110 4.76 0.20 14.36
N ILE A 111 5.19 1.38 14.85
CA ILE A 111 4.73 2.70 14.45
C ILE A 111 5.95 3.55 14.13
N GLY A 112 6.03 4.08 12.91
CA GLY A 112 7.22 4.86 12.56
C GLY A 112 7.19 5.44 11.16
N LEU A 113 8.29 6.09 10.81
CA LEU A 113 8.55 6.67 9.48
C LEU A 113 9.54 5.80 8.67
N SER A 114 9.55 4.50 8.91
CA SER A 114 10.39 3.54 8.19
C SER A 114 9.66 2.22 8.01
N GLY A 115 9.58 1.74 6.77
CA GLY A 115 8.78 0.56 6.39
C GLY A 115 7.31 0.90 6.11
N TYR A 116 6.76 0.36 5.04
CA TYR A 116 5.40 0.69 4.57
C TYR A 116 4.33 0.44 5.65
N GLY A 117 4.36 -0.71 6.32
CA GLY A 117 3.38 -1.04 7.35
C GLY A 117 3.46 -0.13 8.57
N ALA A 118 4.66 0.18 9.07
CA ALA A 118 4.84 1.06 10.22
C ALA A 118 4.37 2.50 9.94
N ILE A 119 4.56 2.98 8.71
CA ILE A 119 4.09 4.31 8.28
C ILE A 119 2.55 4.34 8.25
N ARG A 120 1.92 3.30 7.69
CA ARG A 120 0.45 3.22 7.70
C ARG A 120 -0.09 3.11 9.13
N ASN A 121 0.58 2.38 10.02
CA ASN A 121 0.23 2.30 11.44
C ASN A 121 0.32 3.67 12.12
N LEU A 122 1.33 4.49 11.81
CA LEU A 122 1.40 5.87 12.30
C LEU A 122 0.17 6.66 11.86
N GLY A 123 -0.24 6.53 10.60
CA GLY A 123 -1.46 7.15 10.08
C GLY A 123 -2.71 6.71 10.82
N LEU A 124 -2.84 5.41 11.15
CA LEU A 124 -3.96 4.88 11.94
C LEU A 124 -3.97 5.42 13.36
N VAL A 125 -2.79 5.52 14.00
CA VAL A 125 -2.67 6.08 15.36
C VAL A 125 -3.06 7.56 15.38
N VAL A 126 -2.57 8.36 14.44
CA VAL A 126 -2.94 9.77 14.31
C VAL A 126 -4.45 9.91 14.10
N ALA A 127 -5.02 9.14 13.17
CA ALA A 127 -6.45 9.18 12.90
C ALA A 127 -7.30 8.81 14.13
N ASN A 128 -6.91 7.75 14.85
CA ASN A 128 -7.61 7.33 16.06
C ASN A 128 -7.50 8.36 17.18
N THR A 129 -6.32 8.94 17.37
CA THR A 129 -6.06 9.95 18.41
C THR A 129 -6.87 11.22 18.16
N LEU A 130 -7.02 11.63 16.91
CA LEU A 130 -7.82 12.78 16.52
C LEU A 130 -9.34 12.50 16.41
N GLY A 131 -9.78 11.27 16.71
CA GLY A 131 -11.20 10.91 16.79
C GLY A 131 -11.89 10.66 15.45
N PHE A 132 -11.13 10.39 14.39
CA PHE A 132 -11.71 10.00 13.11
C PHE A 132 -12.28 8.57 13.16
N ASP A 133 -13.37 8.34 12.46
CA ASP A 133 -14.03 7.04 12.43
C ASP A 133 -13.72 6.22 11.18
N SER A 134 -13.03 6.82 10.23
CA SER A 134 -12.58 6.16 9.01
C SER A 134 -11.31 6.82 8.45
N VAL A 135 -10.46 6.01 7.82
CA VAL A 135 -9.22 6.43 7.16
C VAL A 135 -9.29 6.08 5.69
N VAL A 136 -8.92 7.01 4.83
CA VAL A 136 -8.70 6.77 3.39
C VAL A 136 -7.22 6.99 3.10
N PHE A 137 -6.52 5.93 2.71
CA PHE A 137 -5.13 6.03 2.28
C PHE A 137 -5.04 6.40 0.81
N LEU A 138 -4.16 7.34 0.50
CA LEU A 138 -3.70 7.70 -0.84
C LEU A 138 -2.18 7.68 -0.87
N ASP A 139 -1.60 7.30 -2.00
CA ASP A 139 -0.16 7.44 -2.25
C ASP A 139 0.11 8.77 -2.97
N ASP A 140 1.27 9.40 -2.76
CA ASP A 140 1.54 10.77 -3.24
C ASP A 140 1.66 10.89 -4.77
N ASP A 141 1.83 9.78 -5.48
CA ASP A 141 1.92 9.68 -6.94
C ASP A 141 0.57 9.45 -7.65
N GLU A 142 -0.52 9.64 -6.92
CA GLU A 142 -1.89 9.46 -7.40
C GLU A 142 -2.56 10.77 -7.83
N VAL A 143 -3.65 10.65 -8.58
CA VAL A 143 -4.52 11.77 -9.01
C VAL A 143 -5.97 11.37 -8.88
N VAL A 144 -6.75 12.20 -8.21
CA VAL A 144 -8.19 12.02 -8.03
C VAL A 144 -8.94 12.90 -9.01
N ASP A 145 -9.57 12.30 -10.02
CA ASP A 145 -10.33 13.04 -11.03
C ASP A 145 -11.82 13.19 -10.65
N ASP A 146 -12.32 12.33 -9.77
CA ASP A 146 -13.73 12.25 -9.41
C ASP A 146 -14.06 13.13 -8.19
N ALA A 147 -14.91 14.13 -8.39
CA ALA A 147 -15.36 15.00 -7.30
C ALA A 147 -16.12 14.25 -6.18
N ASP A 148 -16.70 13.09 -6.46
CA ASP A 148 -17.42 12.26 -5.50
C ASP A 148 -16.54 11.14 -4.90
N PHE A 149 -15.24 11.22 -5.08
CA PHE A 149 -14.27 10.21 -4.64
C PHE A 149 -14.47 9.80 -3.17
N LEU A 150 -14.55 10.77 -2.27
CA LEU A 150 -14.70 10.50 -0.84
C LEU A 150 -16.08 9.90 -0.51
N GLN A 151 -17.14 10.34 -1.18
CA GLN A 151 -18.47 9.76 -1.03
C GLN A 151 -18.47 8.29 -1.48
N LYS A 152 -17.78 7.98 -2.58
CA LYS A 152 -17.60 6.61 -3.06
C LYS A 152 -16.76 5.77 -2.09
N ALA A 153 -15.69 6.32 -1.52
CA ALA A 153 -14.91 5.66 -0.48
C ALA A 153 -15.80 5.25 0.71
N MET A 154 -16.68 6.13 1.15
CA MET A 154 -17.57 5.88 2.30
C MET A 154 -18.79 5.03 1.96
N TYR A 155 -19.08 4.78 0.67
CA TYR A 155 -20.24 3.98 0.28
C TYR A 155 -20.20 2.56 0.86
N GLY A 156 -21.18 2.24 1.71
CA GLY A 156 -21.31 0.94 2.37
C GLY A 156 -20.31 0.68 3.51
N LEU A 157 -19.29 1.50 3.70
CA LEU A 157 -18.33 1.34 4.79
C LEU A 157 -19.06 1.44 6.15
N GLY A 158 -18.74 0.55 7.09
CA GLY A 158 -19.40 0.47 8.39
C GLY A 158 -20.81 -0.14 8.36
N LYS A 159 -21.34 -0.51 7.19
CA LYS A 159 -22.67 -1.14 7.05
C LYS A 159 -22.56 -2.66 6.92
N LEU A 160 -23.68 -3.33 7.07
CA LEU A 160 -23.79 -4.77 6.83
C LEU A 160 -24.19 -5.04 5.36
N THR A 161 -23.64 -6.10 4.81
CA THR A 161 -24.14 -6.67 3.55
C THR A 161 -25.51 -7.29 3.76
N LYS A 162 -26.20 -7.66 2.65
CA LYS A 162 -27.47 -8.42 2.74
C LYS A 162 -27.37 -9.72 3.52
N LYS A 163 -26.16 -10.28 3.67
CA LYS A 163 -25.89 -11.52 4.44
C LYS A 163 -25.43 -11.22 5.88
N GLY A 164 -25.54 -9.99 6.36
CA GLY A 164 -25.14 -9.61 7.72
C GLY A 164 -23.60 -9.47 7.92
N ILE A 165 -22.80 -9.49 6.86
CA ILE A 165 -21.33 -9.37 6.96
C ILE A 165 -20.95 -7.88 7.00
N PRO A 166 -20.18 -7.41 7.99
CA PRO A 166 -19.79 -6.01 8.09
C PRO A 166 -18.77 -5.64 7.00
N ILE A 167 -18.91 -4.45 6.42
CA ILE A 167 -17.98 -3.87 5.47
C ILE A 167 -17.06 -2.92 6.24
N LEU A 168 -15.96 -3.44 6.79
CA LEU A 168 -15.03 -2.67 7.62
C LEU A 168 -13.80 -2.18 6.87
N ALA A 169 -13.53 -2.74 5.70
CA ALA A 169 -12.44 -2.35 4.83
C ALA A 169 -12.87 -2.41 3.37
N LYS A 170 -12.50 -1.41 2.61
CA LYS A 170 -12.79 -1.29 1.17
C LYS A 170 -11.54 -0.91 0.39
N THR A 171 -11.43 -1.45 -0.80
CA THR A 171 -10.45 -1.02 -1.80
C THR A 171 -11.14 -0.54 -3.05
N GLY A 172 -10.60 0.50 -3.67
CA GLY A 172 -10.90 0.85 -5.04
C GLY A 172 -9.93 0.18 -6.00
N PHE A 173 -9.72 0.83 -7.14
CA PHE A 173 -8.76 0.39 -8.14
C PHE A 173 -8.11 1.60 -8.83
N TYR A 174 -6.99 1.37 -9.53
CA TYR A 174 -6.37 2.46 -10.29
C TYR A 174 -6.53 2.31 -11.80
N PHE A 175 -6.60 3.47 -12.46
CA PHE A 175 -6.22 3.58 -13.86
C PHE A 175 -4.75 3.96 -13.97
N ASN A 176 -4.01 3.27 -14.81
CA ASN A 176 -2.64 3.63 -15.16
C ASN A 176 -2.58 4.80 -16.15
N SER A 177 -1.39 5.23 -16.56
CA SER A 177 -1.18 6.30 -17.54
C SER A 177 -1.82 6.04 -18.91
N GLU A 178 -2.17 4.79 -19.23
CA GLU A 178 -2.85 4.39 -20.48
C GLU A 178 -4.38 4.38 -20.33
N GLY A 179 -4.92 4.76 -19.15
CA GLY A 179 -6.36 4.76 -18.87
C GLY A 179 -6.95 3.36 -18.69
N THR A 180 -6.13 2.34 -18.40
CA THR A 180 -6.58 0.98 -18.11
C THR A 180 -6.28 0.57 -16.69
N TYR A 181 -7.16 -0.26 -16.11
CA TYR A 181 -6.95 -0.90 -14.80
C TYR A 181 -6.21 -2.24 -14.90
N LEU A 182 -5.82 -2.64 -16.10
CA LEU A 182 -5.12 -3.89 -16.32
C LEU A 182 -3.60 -3.70 -16.21
N SER A 183 -2.94 -4.70 -15.65
CA SER A 183 -1.48 -4.75 -15.62
C SER A 183 -0.92 -5.02 -17.01
N LYS A 184 0.21 -4.37 -17.35
CA LYS A 184 1.00 -4.69 -18.55
C LYS A 184 1.55 -6.12 -18.42
N SER A 185 0.79 -7.10 -18.88
CA SER A 185 1.19 -8.50 -18.88
C SER A 185 1.91 -8.81 -20.19
N GLN A 186 3.14 -9.25 -20.10
CA GLN A 186 3.87 -9.77 -21.26
C GLN A 186 3.95 -11.29 -21.17
N ASP A 187 3.30 -11.97 -22.13
CA ASP A 187 3.39 -13.43 -22.28
C ASP A 187 4.74 -13.78 -22.96
N LYS A 188 5.83 -13.66 -22.20
CA LYS A 188 7.18 -13.96 -22.64
C LYS A 188 7.67 -15.26 -22.01
N TRP A 189 8.48 -16.00 -22.73
CA TRP A 189 9.02 -17.30 -22.31
C TRP A 189 9.69 -17.27 -20.92
N TYR A 190 10.38 -16.18 -20.59
CA TYR A 190 11.05 -16.02 -19.30
C TYR A 190 10.08 -15.75 -18.13
N ASN A 191 8.79 -15.52 -18.40
CA ASN A 191 7.73 -15.37 -17.41
C ASN A 191 6.89 -16.64 -17.26
N HIS A 192 7.22 -17.73 -17.94
CA HIS A 192 6.39 -18.95 -17.95
C HIS A 192 5.99 -19.44 -16.55
N PHE A 193 6.91 -19.44 -15.60
CA PHE A 193 6.63 -19.89 -14.24
C PHE A 193 6.04 -18.79 -13.33
N TRP A 194 5.89 -17.55 -13.81
CA TRP A 194 5.45 -16.42 -13.01
C TRP A 194 4.61 -15.43 -13.80
N GLN A 195 3.37 -15.84 -14.11
CA GLN A 195 2.42 -15.05 -14.91
C GLN A 195 1.51 -14.17 -14.03
N GLN A 196 2.10 -13.44 -13.09
CA GLN A 196 1.37 -12.62 -12.12
C GLN A 196 0.42 -11.62 -12.76
N GLY A 197 0.86 -10.87 -13.77
CA GLY A 197 0.04 -9.89 -14.47
C GLY A 197 -1.18 -10.51 -15.17
N LYS A 198 -1.02 -11.71 -15.76
CA LYS A 198 -2.13 -12.43 -16.41
C LYS A 198 -3.18 -12.89 -15.39
N ALA A 199 -2.73 -13.44 -14.26
CA ALA A 199 -3.61 -13.85 -13.16
C ALA A 199 -4.36 -12.65 -12.56
N PHE A 200 -3.65 -11.56 -12.32
CA PHE A 200 -4.22 -10.28 -11.87
C PHE A 200 -5.29 -9.76 -12.84
N ASN A 201 -4.98 -9.70 -14.14
CA ASN A 201 -5.91 -9.22 -15.16
C ASN A 201 -7.19 -10.07 -15.22
N LYS A 202 -7.06 -11.40 -15.08
CA LYS A 202 -8.22 -12.31 -15.01
C LYS A 202 -9.09 -12.00 -13.78
N MET A 203 -8.48 -11.79 -12.63
CA MET A 203 -9.18 -11.42 -11.39
C MET A 203 -9.89 -10.09 -11.53
N MET A 204 -9.18 -9.03 -11.98
CA MET A 204 -9.74 -7.68 -12.12
C MET A 204 -10.88 -7.64 -13.15
N THR A 205 -10.72 -8.29 -14.31
CA THR A 205 -11.79 -8.36 -15.33
C THR A 205 -13.05 -9.00 -14.76
N LYS A 206 -12.93 -10.06 -13.94
CA LYS A 206 -14.07 -10.69 -13.27
C LYS A 206 -14.72 -9.75 -12.26
N ALA A 207 -13.92 -9.07 -11.44
CA ALA A 207 -14.40 -8.15 -10.41
C ALA A 207 -15.13 -6.94 -11.00
N MET A 208 -14.61 -6.36 -12.08
CA MET A 208 -15.22 -5.21 -12.76
C MET A 208 -16.56 -5.51 -13.43
N ARG A 209 -16.80 -6.78 -13.80
CA ARG A 209 -18.09 -7.26 -14.33
C ARG A 209 -19.08 -7.65 -13.23
N GLY A 210 -18.64 -7.70 -12.00
CA GLY A 210 -19.44 -8.08 -10.83
C GLY A 210 -20.30 -6.95 -10.28
N PRO A 211 -20.96 -7.19 -9.13
CA PRO A 211 -21.69 -6.15 -8.42
C PRO A 211 -20.72 -5.07 -7.92
N ARG A 212 -21.26 -3.87 -7.64
CA ARG A 212 -20.47 -2.72 -7.18
C ARG A 212 -19.54 -3.08 -6.03
N LEU A 213 -20.04 -3.75 -5.01
CA LEU A 213 -19.24 -4.27 -3.89
C LEU A 213 -19.10 -5.78 -4.01
N SER A 214 -17.89 -6.26 -4.10
CA SER A 214 -17.54 -7.69 -4.13
C SER A 214 -16.34 -7.97 -3.21
N ARG A 215 -16.25 -9.21 -2.67
CA ARG A 215 -15.05 -9.61 -1.90
C ARG A 215 -13.82 -9.49 -2.78
N SER A 216 -12.79 -8.83 -2.27
CA SER A 216 -11.55 -8.60 -3.03
C SER A 216 -10.49 -9.62 -2.68
N ASN A 217 -9.75 -10.07 -3.68
CA ASN A 217 -8.49 -10.81 -3.53
C ASN A 217 -7.28 -9.92 -3.81
N HIS A 218 -7.49 -8.62 -3.91
CA HIS A 218 -6.46 -7.62 -4.15
C HIS A 218 -6.80 -6.34 -3.41
N VAL A 219 -5.78 -5.61 -3.02
CA VAL A 219 -5.89 -4.30 -2.39
C VAL A 219 -5.01 -3.32 -3.14
N CYS A 220 -5.54 -2.13 -3.35
CA CYS A 220 -4.78 -0.97 -3.78
C CYS A 220 -4.47 -0.12 -2.54
N GLY A 221 -3.22 -0.12 -2.09
CA GLY A 221 -2.82 0.54 -0.84
C GLY A 221 -3.12 2.03 -0.83
N GLY A 222 -2.96 2.71 -1.98
CA GLY A 222 -3.32 4.12 -2.16
C GLY A 222 -4.79 4.35 -2.52
N CYS A 223 -5.63 3.32 -2.56
CA CYS A 223 -7.08 3.46 -2.71
C CYS A 223 -7.78 2.51 -1.71
N LEU A 224 -7.50 2.71 -0.43
CA LEU A 224 -7.90 1.86 0.68
C LEU A 224 -8.65 2.67 1.74
N ALA A 225 -9.87 2.26 2.07
CA ALA A 225 -10.68 2.85 3.14
C ALA A 225 -10.89 1.85 4.28
N LEU A 226 -10.56 2.27 5.50
CA LEU A 226 -10.70 1.47 6.71
C LEU A 226 -11.66 2.15 7.68
N HIS A 227 -12.61 1.40 8.22
CA HIS A 227 -13.47 1.82 9.32
C HIS A 227 -12.76 1.62 10.66
N LYS A 228 -13.07 2.44 11.68
CA LYS A 228 -12.44 2.35 13.01
C LYS A 228 -12.52 0.97 13.64
N GLU A 229 -13.58 0.22 13.40
CA GLU A 229 -13.73 -1.13 13.93
C GLU A 229 -12.75 -2.14 13.30
N ALA A 230 -12.17 -1.83 12.14
CA ALA A 230 -11.06 -2.60 11.59
C ALA A 230 -9.73 -2.13 12.20
N PHE A 231 -9.38 -0.85 12.05
CA PHE A 231 -8.05 -0.38 12.43
C PHE A 231 -7.79 -0.27 13.95
N LYS A 232 -8.82 -0.32 14.79
CA LYS A 232 -8.66 -0.48 16.23
C LYS A 232 -8.31 -1.91 16.66
N ARG A 233 -8.51 -2.89 15.80
CA ARG A 233 -8.31 -4.32 16.10
C ARG A 233 -7.16 -4.94 15.35
N LEU A 234 -6.78 -4.36 14.22
CA LEU A 234 -5.77 -4.88 13.32
C LEU A 234 -4.89 -3.74 12.80
N SER A 235 -3.60 -3.89 12.96
CA SER A 235 -2.56 -3.04 12.39
C SER A 235 -2.01 -3.64 11.09
N PHE A 236 -1.31 -2.84 10.31
CA PHE A 236 -0.47 -3.36 9.23
C PHE A 236 0.76 -4.06 9.83
N ASP A 237 1.24 -5.10 9.17
CA ASP A 237 2.47 -5.76 9.55
C ASP A 237 3.69 -4.85 9.23
N PRO A 238 4.45 -4.40 10.23
CA PRO A 238 5.56 -3.48 10.02
C PRO A 238 6.81 -4.17 9.46
N TRP A 239 6.84 -5.50 9.45
CA TRP A 239 8.00 -6.30 9.08
C TRP A 239 7.99 -6.77 7.63
N ILE A 240 6.85 -6.69 6.97
CA ILE A 240 6.78 -7.02 5.54
C ILE A 240 7.52 -5.97 4.72
N ALA A 241 8.41 -6.42 3.86
CA ALA A 241 9.25 -5.51 3.07
C ALA A 241 8.44 -4.69 2.04
N ARG A 242 7.31 -5.23 1.59
CA ARG A 242 6.41 -4.62 0.60
C ARG A 242 5.09 -5.41 0.56
N GLY A 243 3.99 -4.74 0.15
CA GLY A 243 2.68 -5.36 -0.04
C GLY A 243 1.91 -5.52 1.26
N GLU A 244 2.15 -4.62 2.19
CA GLU A 244 1.45 -4.48 3.48
C GLU A 244 -0.07 -4.39 3.31
N ASP A 245 -0.52 -3.90 2.17
CA ASP A 245 -1.93 -3.82 1.79
C ASP A 245 -2.56 -5.20 1.55
N LEU A 246 -1.87 -6.05 0.78
CA LEU A 246 -2.31 -7.44 0.56
C LEU A 246 -2.21 -8.25 1.85
N ASP A 247 -1.14 -8.05 2.61
CA ASP A 247 -0.94 -8.67 3.91
C ASP A 247 -2.10 -8.33 4.87
N TYR A 248 -2.46 -7.06 4.96
CA TYR A 248 -3.61 -6.62 5.75
C TYR A 248 -4.92 -7.31 5.36
N MET A 249 -5.14 -7.57 4.06
CA MET A 249 -6.29 -8.36 3.59
C MET A 249 -6.23 -9.80 4.08
N LEU A 250 -5.07 -10.43 4.05
CA LEU A 250 -4.90 -11.80 4.53
C LEU A 250 -5.15 -11.87 6.03
N ASP A 251 -4.63 -10.92 6.79
CA ASP A 251 -4.88 -10.82 8.23
C ASP A 251 -6.35 -10.62 8.55
N LEU A 252 -7.04 -9.71 7.85
CA LEU A 252 -8.49 -9.54 8.01
C LEU A 252 -9.23 -10.86 7.80
N ARG A 253 -8.83 -11.66 6.81
CA ARG A 253 -9.44 -12.97 6.56
C ARG A 253 -9.14 -13.99 7.64
N MET A 254 -7.91 -13.98 8.15
CA MET A 254 -7.54 -14.85 9.29
C MET A 254 -8.35 -14.51 10.53
N TYR A 255 -8.75 -13.25 10.71
CA TYR A 255 -9.63 -12.79 11.79
C TYR A 255 -11.14 -12.81 11.42
N GLY A 256 -11.53 -13.45 10.32
CA GLY A 256 -12.94 -13.64 9.95
C GLY A 256 -13.63 -12.44 9.29
N SER A 257 -12.87 -11.46 8.83
CA SER A 257 -13.37 -10.32 8.09
C SER A 257 -12.91 -10.34 6.63
N ASP A 258 -13.14 -9.26 5.87
CA ASP A 258 -12.75 -9.15 4.47
C ASP A 258 -12.53 -7.71 4.04
N ILE A 259 -11.83 -7.55 2.90
CA ILE A 259 -11.82 -6.31 2.13
C ILE A 259 -12.79 -6.41 0.96
N TRP A 260 -13.51 -5.33 0.69
CA TRP A 260 -14.50 -5.22 -0.36
C TRP A 260 -14.02 -4.30 -1.49
N LEU A 261 -13.92 -4.83 -2.72
CA LEU A 261 -13.68 -4.01 -3.90
C LEU A 261 -14.95 -3.24 -4.26
N ASP A 262 -14.82 -1.92 -4.44
CA ASP A 262 -15.84 -1.08 -5.04
C ASP A 262 -15.42 -0.76 -6.49
N ASN A 263 -16.09 -1.35 -7.48
CA ASN A 263 -15.75 -1.16 -8.89
C ASN A 263 -16.23 0.19 -9.48
N GLN A 264 -16.73 1.10 -8.62
CA GLN A 264 -17.06 2.48 -8.98
C GLN A 264 -16.17 3.51 -8.26
N TRP A 265 -15.21 3.04 -7.45
CA TRP A 265 -14.29 3.90 -6.70
C TRP A 265 -12.87 3.73 -7.24
N SER A 266 -12.35 4.77 -7.87
CA SER A 266 -11.06 4.71 -8.57
C SER A 266 -10.32 6.03 -8.53
N LEU A 267 -9.03 5.96 -8.86
CA LEU A 267 -8.15 7.09 -9.08
C LEU A 267 -7.15 6.74 -10.20
N ARG A 268 -6.33 7.70 -10.60
CA ARG A 268 -5.18 7.44 -11.49
C ARG A 268 -3.90 7.30 -10.69
N HIS A 269 -3.16 6.24 -10.96
CA HIS A 269 -1.84 6.00 -10.39
C HIS A 269 -0.78 6.29 -11.46
N LEU A 270 0.03 7.30 -11.21
CA LEU A 270 1.01 7.86 -12.14
C LEU A 270 2.42 7.86 -11.52
N PRO A 271 2.94 6.68 -11.17
CA PRO A 271 4.24 6.59 -10.52
C PRO A 271 5.36 7.03 -11.45
N PRO A 272 6.43 7.58 -10.90
CA PRO A 272 7.66 7.81 -11.65
C PRO A 272 8.25 6.49 -12.16
N GLU A 273 9.17 6.59 -13.14
CA GLU A 273 9.81 5.39 -13.72
C GLU A 273 10.57 4.59 -12.66
N THR A 274 10.43 3.28 -12.72
CA THR A 274 11.13 2.34 -11.84
C THR A 274 12.60 2.25 -12.23
N GLU A 275 13.52 2.53 -11.33
CA GLU A 275 14.97 2.52 -11.60
C GLU A 275 15.51 1.13 -11.92
N SER A 276 15.02 0.08 -11.27
CA SER A 276 15.49 -1.30 -11.44
C SER A 276 14.35 -2.31 -11.30
N GLU A 277 13.92 -2.87 -12.42
CA GLU A 277 12.94 -3.97 -12.41
C GLU A 277 13.44 -5.22 -11.69
N GLY A 278 14.73 -5.48 -11.71
CA GLY A 278 15.31 -6.63 -11.02
C GLY A 278 15.31 -6.46 -9.51
N THR A 279 15.55 -5.25 -9.01
CA THR A 279 15.43 -4.94 -7.58
C THR A 279 13.99 -5.01 -7.12
N ARG A 280 13.06 -4.42 -7.88
CA ARG A 280 11.63 -4.52 -7.61
C ARG A 280 11.14 -5.97 -7.59
N PHE A 281 11.58 -6.79 -8.54
CA PHE A 281 11.25 -8.22 -8.56
C PHE A 281 11.79 -8.94 -7.32
N ARG A 282 12.97 -8.59 -6.82
CA ARG A 282 13.50 -9.15 -5.58
C ARG A 282 12.66 -8.78 -4.35
N GLN A 283 12.20 -7.54 -4.25
CA GLN A 283 11.28 -7.11 -3.18
C GLN A 283 9.95 -7.88 -3.25
N ASP A 284 9.39 -8.03 -4.46
CA ASP A 284 8.19 -8.85 -4.68
C ASP A 284 8.39 -10.30 -4.25
N ILE A 285 9.58 -10.87 -4.47
CA ILE A 285 9.90 -12.24 -4.02
C ILE A 285 9.83 -12.34 -2.50
N PHE A 286 10.45 -11.42 -1.78
CA PHE A 286 10.42 -11.43 -0.32
C PHE A 286 8.99 -11.33 0.21
N ARG A 287 8.17 -10.46 -0.40
CA ARG A 287 6.75 -10.37 -0.10
C ARG A 287 6.04 -11.72 -0.23
N TRP A 288 6.15 -12.38 -1.38
CA TRP A 288 5.46 -13.64 -1.62
C TRP A 288 5.93 -14.77 -0.72
N LEU A 289 7.21 -14.83 -0.39
CA LEU A 289 7.74 -15.78 0.58
C LEU A 289 7.25 -15.50 1.99
N TYR A 290 7.19 -14.24 2.37
CA TYR A 290 6.68 -13.80 3.66
C TYR A 290 5.21 -14.21 3.83
N GLU A 291 4.36 -13.83 2.90
CA GLU A 291 2.94 -14.18 2.86
C GLU A 291 2.70 -15.70 2.88
N PHE A 292 3.48 -16.45 2.10
CA PHE A 292 3.41 -17.90 2.10
C PHE A 292 3.72 -18.47 3.49
N ARG A 293 4.78 -17.98 4.14
CA ARG A 293 5.16 -18.41 5.49
C ARG A 293 4.15 -18.00 6.55
N LYS A 294 3.61 -16.80 6.45
CA LYS A 294 2.54 -16.32 7.32
C LYS A 294 1.29 -17.21 7.23
N MET A 295 0.90 -17.59 6.02
CA MET A 295 -0.21 -18.53 5.81
C MET A 295 0.09 -19.93 6.37
N GLU A 296 1.33 -20.43 6.26
CA GLU A 296 1.72 -21.69 6.90
C GLU A 296 1.66 -21.57 8.43
N TYR A 297 2.17 -20.48 8.99
CA TYR A 297 2.15 -20.24 10.43
C TYR A 297 0.72 -20.14 10.96
N SER A 298 -0.19 -19.47 10.26
CA SER A 298 -1.60 -19.34 10.68
C SER A 298 -2.30 -20.69 10.89
N ARG A 299 -1.84 -21.75 10.20
CA ARG A 299 -2.39 -23.12 10.37
C ARG A 299 -2.12 -23.71 11.73
N THR A 300 -1.14 -23.19 12.46
CA THR A 300 -0.78 -23.64 13.82
C THR A 300 -1.48 -22.82 14.91
N GLN A 301 -2.24 -21.79 14.53
CA GLN A 301 -2.89 -20.88 15.48
C GLN A 301 -4.37 -21.25 15.60
N ILE A 302 -4.83 -21.46 16.84
CA ILE A 302 -6.22 -21.86 17.13
C ILE A 302 -7.20 -20.73 16.80
N ASP A 303 -6.79 -19.47 17.05
CA ASP A 303 -7.66 -18.31 16.95
C ASP A 303 -7.75 -17.71 15.54
N LEU A 304 -7.03 -18.27 14.58
CA LEU A 304 -7.00 -17.78 13.21
C LEU A 304 -7.73 -18.71 12.25
N LEU A 305 -8.56 -18.13 11.39
CA LEU A 305 -9.15 -18.84 10.26
C LEU A 305 -8.06 -19.14 9.22
N GLN A 306 -8.09 -20.36 8.70
CA GLN A 306 -7.14 -20.76 7.67
C GLN A 306 -7.53 -20.18 6.30
N VAL A 307 -6.68 -19.32 5.77
CA VAL A 307 -6.79 -18.84 4.39
C VAL A 307 -6.09 -19.83 3.48
N LYS A 308 -6.83 -20.40 2.52
CA LYS A 308 -6.27 -21.36 1.55
C LYS A 308 -5.92 -20.65 0.25
N PRO A 309 -4.79 -20.98 -0.43
CA PRO A 309 -4.48 -20.43 -1.75
C PRO A 309 -5.61 -20.56 -2.76
N SER A 310 -6.34 -21.70 -2.75
CA SER A 310 -7.48 -21.92 -3.63
C SER A 310 -8.63 -20.93 -3.46
N SER A 311 -8.81 -20.35 -2.27
CA SER A 311 -9.80 -19.30 -2.02
C SER A 311 -9.39 -17.94 -2.60
N LEU A 312 -8.13 -17.81 -3.00
CA LEU A 312 -7.51 -16.59 -3.54
C LEU A 312 -7.29 -16.68 -5.06
N GLU A 313 -7.86 -17.67 -5.73
CA GLU A 313 -7.77 -17.79 -7.18
C GLU A 313 -8.65 -16.75 -7.91
N PRO A 314 -8.22 -16.32 -9.11
CA PRO A 314 -6.99 -16.64 -9.84
C PRO A 314 -5.77 -15.86 -9.37
N TYR A 315 -5.90 -14.90 -8.45
CA TYR A 315 -4.86 -14.07 -7.87
C TYR A 315 -5.25 -13.70 -6.45
N PRO A 316 -4.32 -13.70 -5.47
CA PRO A 316 -2.91 -14.09 -5.54
C PRO A 316 -2.66 -15.60 -5.33
N GLY A 317 -3.67 -16.42 -5.18
CA GLY A 317 -3.60 -17.83 -4.78
C GLY A 317 -2.45 -18.62 -5.39
N PRO A 318 -2.28 -18.67 -6.74
CA PRO A 318 -1.20 -19.43 -7.37
C PRO A 318 0.22 -18.99 -6.98
N PHE A 319 0.37 -17.80 -6.37
CA PHE A 319 1.66 -17.26 -5.90
C PHE A 319 1.92 -17.55 -4.41
N LEU A 320 1.01 -18.25 -3.75
CA LEU A 320 1.03 -18.61 -2.32
C LEU A 320 0.94 -20.13 -2.09
N GLU A 321 1.26 -20.93 -3.12
CA GLU A 321 1.23 -22.38 -3.08
C GLU A 321 2.60 -23.00 -2.76
N PRO A 322 2.67 -24.25 -2.27
CA PRO A 322 3.91 -24.99 -2.13
C PRO A 322 4.72 -25.01 -3.44
N GLY A 323 6.05 -24.99 -3.31
CA GLY A 323 6.96 -24.91 -4.48
C GLY A 323 7.22 -23.50 -5.01
N ILE A 324 6.69 -22.47 -4.35
CA ILE A 324 6.91 -21.06 -4.69
C ILE A 324 8.39 -20.71 -4.85
N THR A 325 9.26 -21.17 -3.94
CA THR A 325 10.70 -20.91 -4.00
C THR A 325 11.34 -21.41 -5.30
N ARG A 326 10.98 -22.62 -5.75
CA ARG A 326 11.48 -23.18 -7.02
C ARG A 326 11.02 -22.34 -8.21
N ARG A 327 9.76 -21.97 -8.24
CA ARG A 327 9.17 -21.14 -9.32
C ARG A 327 9.84 -19.76 -9.39
N ILE A 328 10.10 -19.13 -8.24
CA ILE A 328 10.79 -17.85 -8.13
C ILE A 328 12.21 -17.97 -8.68
N ARG A 329 12.99 -18.97 -8.24
CA ARG A 329 14.38 -19.16 -8.68
C ARG A 329 14.48 -19.40 -10.18
N LEU A 330 13.60 -20.24 -10.73
CA LEU A 330 13.52 -20.46 -12.18
C LEU A 330 13.18 -19.18 -12.94
N THR A 331 12.19 -18.43 -12.49
CA THR A 331 11.81 -17.15 -13.11
C THR A 331 12.95 -16.14 -13.05
N ALA A 332 13.59 -15.97 -11.90
CA ALA A 332 14.73 -15.07 -11.75
C ALA A 332 15.90 -15.45 -12.64
N PHE A 333 16.21 -16.74 -12.75
CA PHE A 333 17.22 -17.25 -13.65
C PHE A 333 16.87 -16.91 -15.12
N LEU A 334 15.68 -17.24 -15.60
CA LEU A 334 15.23 -16.97 -16.96
C LEU A 334 15.24 -15.47 -17.28
N ARG A 335 14.77 -14.63 -16.35
CA ARG A 335 14.86 -13.16 -16.52
C ARG A 335 16.29 -12.66 -16.56
N SER A 336 17.21 -13.27 -15.83
CA SER A 336 18.63 -12.90 -15.88
C SER A 336 19.29 -13.14 -17.25
N LEU A 337 18.71 -14.04 -18.05
CA LEU A 337 19.16 -14.30 -19.43
C LEU A 337 18.57 -13.30 -20.43
N ALA A 338 17.31 -12.91 -20.22
CA ALA A 338 16.50 -12.20 -21.21
C ALA A 338 16.34 -10.68 -20.96
N ARG A 339 16.56 -10.21 -19.72
CA ARG A 339 16.26 -8.82 -19.34
C ARG A 339 17.55 -8.03 -19.06
N PRO A 340 17.52 -6.70 -19.19
CA PRO A 340 18.52 -5.83 -18.57
C PRO A 340 18.62 -6.15 -17.07
N ASP A 341 19.55 -5.59 -16.35
CA ASP A 341 19.65 -5.75 -14.90
C ASP A 341 19.95 -7.19 -14.41
N LYS A 342 20.75 -7.89 -15.22
CA LYS A 342 21.12 -9.31 -14.99
C LYS A 342 21.63 -9.60 -13.60
N LYS A 343 22.40 -8.66 -12.98
CA LYS A 343 22.97 -8.83 -11.64
C LYS A 343 21.87 -8.90 -10.57
N ALA A 344 20.84 -8.05 -10.67
CA ALA A 344 19.73 -8.04 -9.71
C ALA A 344 18.90 -9.33 -9.81
N TYR A 345 18.58 -9.80 -11.01
CA TYR A 345 17.89 -11.07 -11.20
C TYR A 345 18.71 -12.28 -10.71
N ARG A 346 20.03 -12.29 -10.93
CA ARG A 346 20.90 -13.36 -10.39
C ARG A 346 20.93 -13.35 -8.85
N ARG A 347 20.93 -12.18 -8.22
CA ARG A 347 20.78 -12.07 -6.74
C ARG A 347 19.42 -12.58 -6.28
N ALA A 348 18.35 -12.27 -7.01
CA ALA A 348 17.02 -12.80 -6.72
C ALA A 348 16.92 -14.32 -6.86
N ALA A 349 17.65 -14.94 -7.79
CA ALA A 349 17.70 -16.39 -7.95
C ALA A 349 18.42 -17.11 -6.80
N LYS A 350 19.27 -16.41 -6.05
CA LYS A 350 20.03 -16.94 -4.91
C LYS A 350 19.30 -16.73 -3.56
N ALA A 351 18.35 -15.81 -3.51
CA ALA A 351 17.52 -15.57 -2.34
C ALA A 351 16.45 -16.68 -2.20
#